data_4961cbcc4370e1e6628d5a962f3084f1
#
_entry.id   4961cbcc4370e1e6628d5a962f3084f1
#
_cell.length_a   1.000
_cell.length_b   1.000
_cell.length_c   1.000
_cell.angle_alpha   90.00
_cell.angle_beta   90.00
_cell.angle_gamma   90.00
#
_symmetry.space_group_name_H-M   'P 1'
#
loop_
_entity.id
_entity.type
_entity.pdbx_description
1 polymer ?
#
loop_
_entity_poly.entity_id
_entity_poly.type
_entity_poly.pdbx_seq_one_letter_code
_entity_poly.pdbx_strand_id
1 'polypeptide(L)'
;MFCCGQMFRTGGARVITWLDHGGYDGYCCTSFFQQETERSIGPRHSARRRQRKRVRQWTLEELQEVVHQVVVHYDGCGTARRCFKVLHDERGLSCHFIVDLDGTIYQTLDLKERAWHATSANDVSVGIEVVNLGAHGGEENLPWNEWYQTDKDGIVTLQVPKEIVDPNDPMLRRGAPALCPATNSLKEGRIHGLPYKQYDFTEPQYEALYRLIACLTVIFPRVKLAYPVDKFGLVSTKLPEKKLARFEGILGHYHVQLNKIDPGPAFQWEKIISGAKCTLQPE
;
A
#
# COMPACT_ATOMS: atom_id res chain seq x y z
N MET A 1 15.42 2.70 -0.48
CA MET A 1 14.75 1.49 0.04
C MET A 1 15.70 0.31 0.10
N PHE A 2 15.39 -0.69 0.94
CA PHE A 2 16.24 -1.88 1.15
C PHE A 2 15.67 -3.13 0.47
N CYS A 3 16.55 -3.89 -0.17
CA CYS A 3 16.28 -5.22 -0.70
C CYS A 3 17.50 -6.11 -0.47
N CYS A 4 17.35 -7.25 0.18
CA CYS A 4 18.44 -8.16 0.56
C CYS A 4 19.60 -7.46 1.31
N GLY A 5 19.28 -6.48 2.17
CA GLY A 5 20.26 -5.66 2.89
C GLY A 5 20.97 -4.60 2.06
N GLN A 6 20.69 -4.51 0.76
CA GLN A 6 21.25 -3.50 -0.12
C GLN A 6 20.32 -2.30 -0.25
N MET A 7 20.87 -1.09 -0.33
CA MET A 7 20.11 0.14 -0.50
C MET A 7 19.96 0.52 -1.97
N PHE A 8 18.72 0.77 -2.39
CA PHE A 8 18.37 1.20 -3.74
C PHE A 8 17.81 2.62 -3.73
N ARG A 9 18.13 3.41 -4.75
CA ARG A 9 17.54 4.74 -4.97
C ARG A 9 16.07 4.59 -5.37
N THR A 10 15.25 5.58 -5.03
CA THR A 10 13.79 5.54 -5.19
C THR A 10 13.27 6.56 -6.21
N GLY A 11 14.11 6.96 -7.18
CA GLY A 11 13.70 7.88 -8.25
C GLY A 11 13.12 9.21 -7.76
N GLY A 12 13.65 9.73 -6.63
CA GLY A 12 13.18 10.98 -6.03
C GLY A 12 12.00 10.83 -5.06
N ALA A 13 11.41 9.63 -4.92
CA ALA A 13 10.40 9.40 -3.87
C ALA A 13 11.03 9.46 -2.48
N ARG A 14 10.34 10.12 -1.55
CA ARG A 14 10.76 10.20 -0.15
C ARG A 14 10.45 8.89 0.56
N VAL A 15 11.48 8.14 0.94
CA VAL A 15 11.34 6.89 1.68
C VAL A 15 12.01 7.02 3.04
N ILE A 16 11.25 6.71 4.09
CA ILE A 16 11.70 6.55 5.47
C ILE A 16 11.69 5.05 5.77
N THR A 17 12.83 4.49 6.13
CA THR A 17 12.95 3.05 6.40
C THR A 17 12.82 2.76 7.89
N TRP A 18 12.66 1.50 8.26
CA TRP A 18 12.64 1.06 9.66
C TRP A 18 13.95 1.37 10.42
N LEU A 19 15.03 1.70 9.72
CA LEU A 19 16.32 2.07 10.30
C LEU A 19 16.44 3.58 10.56
N ASP A 20 15.56 4.38 9.97
CA ASP A 20 15.60 5.83 10.07
C ASP A 20 14.83 6.33 11.30
N HIS A 21 15.26 7.48 11.82
CA HIS A 21 14.49 8.15 12.87
C HIS A 21 13.08 8.49 12.38
N GLY A 22 12.06 8.04 13.11
CA GLY A 22 10.64 8.19 12.74
C GLY A 22 10.14 7.13 11.74
N GLY A 23 10.95 6.13 11.43
CA GLY A 23 10.53 4.95 10.67
C GLY A 23 9.70 3.97 11.52
N TYR A 24 9.00 3.07 10.86
CA TYR A 24 8.17 2.04 11.47
C TYR A 24 8.86 0.68 11.34
N ASP A 25 9.27 0.11 12.49
CA ASP A 25 10.05 -1.14 12.53
C ASP A 25 9.16 -2.38 12.56
N GLY A 26 8.95 -2.99 11.40
CA GLY A 26 8.22 -4.26 11.26
C GLY A 26 8.94 -5.48 11.84
N TYR A 27 10.20 -5.34 12.27
CA TYR A 27 10.96 -6.39 12.96
C TYR A 27 10.77 -6.37 14.48
N CYS A 28 10.13 -5.31 15.01
CA CYS A 28 9.81 -5.23 16.42
C CYS A 28 8.91 -6.42 16.83
N CYS A 29 9.31 -7.14 17.87
CA CYS A 29 8.56 -8.30 18.40
C CYS A 29 7.70 -7.94 19.61
N THR A 30 7.63 -6.66 19.97
CA THR A 30 6.77 -6.10 21.01
C THR A 30 5.86 -5.06 20.38
N SER A 31 4.90 -4.50 21.14
CA SER A 31 4.14 -3.36 20.65
C SER A 31 5.07 -2.19 20.34
N PHE A 32 4.97 -1.64 19.13
CA PHE A 32 5.86 -0.56 18.67
C PHE A 32 5.49 0.79 19.31
N PHE A 33 4.19 1.04 19.52
CA PHE A 33 3.71 2.32 20.06
C PHE A 33 3.37 2.28 21.56
N GLN A 34 3.13 1.11 22.13
CA GLN A 34 2.80 0.95 23.55
C GLN A 34 4.04 0.46 24.29
N GLN A 35 4.78 1.40 24.90
CA GLN A 35 5.96 1.07 25.72
C GLN A 35 5.64 0.33 27.01
N GLU A 36 4.35 0.19 27.38
CA GLU A 36 3.93 -0.32 28.68
C GLU A 36 3.76 -1.84 28.77
N THR A 37 3.85 -2.56 27.67
CA THR A 37 3.77 -4.02 27.71
C THR A 37 5.02 -4.65 27.11
N GLU A 38 5.93 -5.12 27.96
CA GLU A 38 7.03 -6.03 27.59
C GLU A 38 6.54 -7.36 26.99
N ARG A 39 5.24 -7.49 26.76
CA ARG A 39 4.65 -8.71 26.21
C ARG A 39 5.11 -8.88 24.78
N SER A 40 5.88 -9.92 24.53
CA SER A 40 6.23 -10.34 23.19
C SER A 40 4.97 -10.65 22.40
N ILE A 41 4.80 -9.99 21.25
CA ILE A 41 3.72 -10.25 20.30
C ILE A 41 4.18 -11.17 19.15
N GLY A 42 5.47 -11.51 19.14
CA GLY A 42 6.10 -12.33 18.11
C GLY A 42 6.33 -11.61 16.78
N PRO A 43 7.00 -12.27 15.82
CA PRO A 43 7.28 -11.69 14.51
C PRO A 43 5.99 -11.52 13.70
N ARG A 44 5.94 -10.45 12.90
CA ARG A 44 4.84 -10.12 11.97
C ARG A 44 5.17 -10.45 10.52
N HIS A 45 6.29 -11.09 10.29
CA HIS A 45 6.78 -11.50 8.99
C HIS A 45 7.42 -12.89 9.08
N SER A 46 7.76 -13.47 7.96
CA SER A 46 8.49 -14.73 7.89
C SER A 46 9.39 -14.76 6.67
N ALA A 47 10.35 -15.70 6.64
CA ALA A 47 11.12 -15.94 5.44
C ALA A 47 10.21 -16.35 4.28
N ARG A 48 10.48 -15.83 3.07
CA ARG A 48 9.82 -16.25 1.82
C ARG A 48 10.10 -17.70 1.53
N ARG A 49 9.29 -18.31 0.70
CA ARG A 49 9.42 -19.72 0.30
C ARG A 49 9.80 -19.81 -1.18
N ARG A 50 10.76 -20.67 -1.45
CA ARG A 50 11.09 -21.13 -2.80
C ARG A 50 10.75 -22.61 -2.88
N GLN A 51 9.88 -23.05 -3.80
CA GLN A 51 9.45 -24.44 -3.94
C GLN A 51 9.02 -25.10 -2.61
N ARG A 52 8.22 -24.36 -1.80
CA ARG A 52 7.75 -24.76 -0.45
C ARG A 52 8.81 -24.82 0.65
N LYS A 53 10.09 -24.57 0.36
CA LYS A 53 11.14 -24.48 1.38
C LYS A 53 11.29 -23.04 1.83
N ARG A 54 11.47 -22.82 3.15
CA ARG A 54 11.82 -21.50 3.70
C ARG A 54 13.25 -21.17 3.36
N VAL A 55 13.48 -19.98 2.80
CA VAL A 55 14.82 -19.43 2.51
C VAL A 55 15.05 -18.26 3.47
N ARG A 56 16.09 -18.32 4.28
CA ARG A 56 16.41 -17.30 5.28
C ARG A 56 17.36 -16.23 4.73
N GLN A 57 18.24 -16.65 3.85
CA GLN A 57 19.22 -15.76 3.20
C GLN A 57 18.91 -15.78 1.69
N TRP A 58 18.56 -14.61 1.17
CA TRP A 58 18.25 -14.39 -0.24
C TRP A 58 19.39 -13.60 -0.87
N THR A 59 19.87 -14.02 -2.04
CA THR A 59 20.53 -13.09 -2.95
C THR A 59 19.46 -12.33 -3.73
N LEU A 60 19.85 -11.19 -4.33
CA LEU A 60 18.92 -10.40 -5.15
C LEU A 60 18.41 -11.23 -6.35
N GLU A 61 19.32 -11.94 -7.01
CA GLU A 61 19.02 -12.78 -8.18
C GLU A 61 18.02 -13.88 -7.85
N GLU A 62 18.20 -14.56 -6.72
CA GLU A 62 17.25 -15.57 -6.26
C GLU A 62 15.87 -14.99 -5.94
N LEU A 63 15.85 -13.78 -5.35
CA LEU A 63 14.60 -13.10 -5.01
C LEU A 63 13.86 -12.61 -6.27
N GLN A 64 14.60 -12.18 -7.30
CA GLN A 64 14.06 -11.79 -8.61
C GLN A 64 13.35 -12.92 -9.34
N GLU A 65 13.75 -14.17 -9.12
CA GLU A 65 13.05 -15.34 -9.68
C GLU A 65 11.69 -15.59 -9.01
N VAL A 66 11.49 -15.14 -7.78
CA VAL A 66 10.30 -15.45 -6.98
C VAL A 66 9.31 -14.30 -6.99
N VAL A 67 9.77 -13.06 -6.79
CA VAL A 67 8.90 -11.89 -6.71
C VAL A 67 8.48 -11.45 -8.11
N HIS A 68 7.17 -11.52 -8.38
CA HIS A 68 6.59 -11.14 -9.67
C HIS A 68 5.25 -10.41 -9.54
N GLN A 69 4.84 -10.07 -8.31
CA GLN A 69 3.61 -9.33 -8.02
C GLN A 69 3.86 -8.17 -7.07
N VAL A 70 3.11 -7.10 -7.25
CA VAL A 70 2.86 -6.05 -6.25
C VAL A 70 1.38 -6.11 -5.90
N VAL A 71 1.02 -6.12 -4.63
CA VAL A 71 -0.36 -6.03 -4.18
C VAL A 71 -0.58 -4.70 -3.48
N VAL A 72 -1.48 -3.90 -4.02
CA VAL A 72 -1.86 -2.59 -3.49
C VAL A 72 -3.11 -2.73 -2.64
N HIS A 73 -3.07 -2.11 -1.46
CA HIS A 73 -4.15 -2.04 -0.49
C HIS A 73 -4.53 -0.59 -0.24
N TYR A 74 -5.71 -0.35 0.33
CA TYR A 74 -5.95 0.81 1.16
C TYR A 74 -6.05 0.38 2.63
N ASP A 75 -5.62 1.24 3.54
CA ASP A 75 -5.46 0.90 4.95
C ASP A 75 -6.74 1.05 5.80
N GLY A 76 -7.67 1.94 5.41
CA GLY A 76 -8.86 2.26 6.19
C GLY A 76 -8.59 3.00 7.51
N CYS A 77 -7.36 3.48 7.74
CA CYS A 77 -6.92 4.03 9.02
C CYS A 77 -6.75 5.55 9.03
N GLY A 78 -6.41 6.13 7.87
CA GLY A 78 -6.34 7.58 7.69
C GLY A 78 -4.97 8.23 7.90
N THR A 79 -3.99 7.57 8.55
CA THR A 79 -2.58 7.98 8.59
C THR A 79 -1.67 6.76 8.58
N ALA A 80 -0.44 6.89 8.05
CA ALA A 80 0.53 5.80 8.02
C ALA A 80 0.88 5.30 9.43
N ARG A 81 0.94 6.22 10.41
CA ARG A 81 1.19 5.87 11.81
C ARG A 81 0.10 4.95 12.36
N ARG A 82 -1.17 5.29 12.12
CA ARG A 82 -2.30 4.48 12.57
C ARG A 82 -2.40 3.17 11.79
N CYS A 83 -2.13 3.19 10.49
CA CYS A 83 -2.03 1.99 9.66
C CYS A 83 -1.02 1.00 10.24
N PHE A 84 0.21 1.45 10.52
CA PHE A 84 1.23 0.59 11.09
C PHE A 84 0.82 0.05 12.47
N LYS A 85 0.26 0.90 13.34
CA LYS A 85 -0.26 0.46 14.66
C LYS A 85 -1.29 -0.66 14.53
N VAL A 86 -2.29 -0.48 13.67
CA VAL A 86 -3.35 -1.47 13.46
C VAL A 86 -2.79 -2.77 12.88
N LEU A 87 -1.95 -2.70 11.86
CA LEU A 87 -1.36 -3.88 11.25
C LEU A 87 -0.45 -4.61 12.24
N HIS A 88 0.51 -3.89 12.81
CA HIS A 88 1.58 -4.48 13.62
C HIS A 88 1.12 -4.82 15.04
N ASP A 89 0.62 -3.82 15.80
CA ASP A 89 0.34 -3.99 17.22
C ASP A 89 -0.99 -4.72 17.48
N GLU A 90 -2.01 -4.48 16.65
CA GLU A 90 -3.36 -4.97 16.92
C GLU A 90 -3.73 -6.25 16.15
N ARG A 91 -3.35 -6.34 14.86
CA ARG A 91 -3.80 -7.44 13.97
C ARG A 91 -2.75 -8.51 13.71
N GLY A 92 -1.49 -8.28 14.03
CA GLY A 92 -0.41 -9.22 13.76
C GLY A 92 -0.13 -9.42 12.27
N LEU A 93 -0.28 -8.37 11.48
CA LEU A 93 -0.07 -8.32 10.05
C LEU A 93 1.11 -7.41 9.73
N SER A 94 1.52 -7.38 8.45
CA SER A 94 2.58 -6.51 7.96
C SER A 94 2.41 -6.23 6.47
N CYS A 95 3.02 -5.14 6.01
CA CYS A 95 3.25 -4.83 4.60
C CYS A 95 4.73 -4.46 4.43
N HIS A 96 5.19 -4.25 3.20
CA HIS A 96 6.55 -3.76 2.95
C HIS A 96 6.61 -2.24 2.97
N PHE A 97 5.55 -1.59 2.46
CA PHE A 97 5.46 -0.14 2.37
C PHE A 97 4.11 0.37 2.82
N ILE A 98 4.12 1.57 3.41
CA ILE A 98 2.93 2.37 3.67
C ILE A 98 3.16 3.74 3.01
N VAL A 99 2.22 4.19 2.18
CA VAL A 99 2.25 5.50 1.51
C VAL A 99 1.28 6.42 2.22
N ASP A 100 1.80 7.44 2.90
CA ASP A 100 0.99 8.39 3.66
C ASP A 100 0.31 9.43 2.76
N LEU A 101 -0.63 10.19 3.29
CA LEU A 101 -1.44 11.18 2.57
C LEU A 101 -0.60 12.25 1.84
N ASP A 102 0.57 12.60 2.38
CA ASP A 102 1.53 13.55 1.79
C ASP A 102 2.50 12.92 0.79
N GLY A 103 2.33 11.63 0.45
CA GLY A 103 3.21 10.87 -0.42
C GLY A 103 4.50 10.38 0.26
N THR A 104 4.68 10.59 1.55
CA THR A 104 5.81 9.97 2.28
C THR A 104 5.64 8.45 2.28
N ILE A 105 6.68 7.73 1.88
CA ILE A 105 6.71 6.26 1.88
C ILE A 105 7.44 5.79 3.13
N TYR A 106 6.81 4.91 3.91
CA TYR A 106 7.47 4.19 4.99
C TYR A 106 7.76 2.77 4.55
N GLN A 107 9.03 2.38 4.53
CA GLN A 107 9.42 0.99 4.34
C GLN A 107 9.55 0.32 5.71
N THR A 108 8.71 -0.68 6.00
CA THR A 108 8.65 -1.34 7.31
C THR A 108 9.46 -2.63 7.38
N LEU A 109 9.73 -3.26 6.23
CA LEU A 109 10.45 -4.52 6.09
C LEU A 109 11.36 -4.50 4.85
N ASP A 110 12.50 -5.20 4.92
CA ASP A 110 13.29 -5.52 3.73
C ASP A 110 12.46 -6.37 2.75
N LEU A 111 12.61 -6.13 1.44
CA LEU A 111 11.86 -6.82 0.40
C LEU A 111 12.12 -8.34 0.35
N LYS A 112 13.20 -8.82 0.97
CA LYS A 112 13.46 -10.26 1.12
C LYS A 112 12.47 -10.96 2.03
N GLU A 113 11.80 -10.22 2.93
CA GLU A 113 10.86 -10.80 3.87
C GLU A 113 9.53 -11.14 3.21
N ARG A 114 8.83 -12.12 3.75
CA ARG A 114 7.45 -12.42 3.45
C ARG A 114 6.56 -11.62 4.39
N ALA A 115 6.04 -10.50 3.95
CA ALA A 115 5.01 -9.76 4.67
C ALA A 115 3.68 -10.54 4.70
N TRP A 116 2.86 -10.29 5.72
CA TRP A 116 1.58 -10.96 5.92
C TRP A 116 0.43 -10.01 5.57
N HIS A 117 0.11 -9.90 4.29
CA HIS A 117 -0.87 -8.92 3.76
C HIS A 117 -1.91 -9.49 2.79
N ALA A 118 -1.56 -10.51 1.98
CA ALA A 118 -2.40 -10.99 0.87
C ALA A 118 -2.40 -12.53 0.73
N THR A 119 -2.42 -13.25 1.85
CA THR A 119 -2.55 -14.72 1.94
C THR A 119 -1.71 -15.52 0.93
N SER A 120 -2.30 -16.01 -0.16
CA SER A 120 -1.64 -16.84 -1.16
C SER A 120 -0.59 -16.08 -1.99
N ALA A 121 -0.70 -14.76 -2.08
CA ALA A 121 0.26 -13.90 -2.80
C ALA A 121 1.48 -13.52 -1.94
N ASN A 122 1.46 -13.71 -0.61
CA ASN A 122 2.52 -13.24 0.30
C ASN A 122 3.93 -13.70 -0.08
N ASP A 123 4.09 -14.93 -0.61
CA ASP A 123 5.41 -15.47 -0.94
C ASP A 123 6.03 -14.80 -2.19
N VAL A 124 5.20 -14.30 -3.10
CA VAL A 124 5.61 -13.84 -4.44
C VAL A 124 5.37 -12.36 -4.70
N SER A 125 4.89 -11.62 -3.69
CA SER A 125 4.51 -10.22 -3.85
C SER A 125 5.23 -9.27 -2.89
N VAL A 126 5.20 -8.00 -3.27
CA VAL A 126 5.46 -6.85 -2.41
C VAL A 126 4.10 -6.25 -2.03
N GLY A 127 3.82 -6.06 -0.74
CA GLY A 127 2.60 -5.43 -0.24
C GLY A 127 2.80 -3.94 0.01
N ILE A 128 1.87 -3.13 -0.48
CA ILE A 128 1.86 -1.67 -0.32
C ILE A 128 0.49 -1.24 0.21
N GLU A 129 0.46 -0.67 1.40
CA GLU A 129 -0.71 0.03 1.93
C GLU A 129 -0.66 1.50 1.48
N VAL A 130 -1.76 2.02 0.97
CA VAL A 130 -1.90 3.44 0.62
C VAL A 130 -2.99 4.03 1.52
N VAL A 131 -2.64 5.05 2.28
CA VAL A 131 -3.55 5.64 3.26
C VAL A 131 -4.79 6.21 2.57
N ASN A 132 -5.95 5.66 2.90
CA ASN A 132 -7.26 6.10 2.40
C ASN A 132 -8.35 5.49 3.28
N LEU A 133 -9.44 6.19 3.52
CA LEU A 133 -10.55 5.67 4.34
C LEU A 133 -11.30 4.51 3.70
N GLY A 134 -11.01 4.25 2.43
CA GLY A 134 -11.50 3.10 1.71
C GLY A 134 -12.86 3.29 1.04
N ALA A 135 -13.30 2.18 0.44
CA ALA A 135 -14.56 2.10 -0.29
C ALA A 135 -15.68 1.60 0.62
N HIS A 136 -16.87 2.18 0.48
CA HIS A 136 -18.04 1.83 1.27
C HIS A 136 -19.23 1.52 0.35
N GLY A 137 -19.95 0.45 0.69
CA GLY A 137 -21.22 0.08 0.08
C GLY A 137 -22.37 0.50 1.01
N GLY A 138 -23.34 1.24 0.50
CA GLY A 138 -24.45 1.76 1.29
C GLY A 138 -24.41 3.27 1.51
N GLU A 139 -25.47 3.81 2.14
CA GLU A 139 -25.63 5.26 2.32
C GLU A 139 -25.59 5.71 3.79
N GLU A 140 -25.56 4.77 4.76
CA GLU A 140 -25.65 5.10 6.18
C GLU A 140 -24.26 5.12 6.84
N ASN A 141 -24.04 6.13 7.72
CA ASN A 141 -22.86 6.29 8.60
C ASN A 141 -21.49 6.22 7.89
N LEU A 142 -21.36 6.96 6.81
CA LEU A 142 -20.12 7.04 6.08
C LEU A 142 -19.09 7.86 6.89
N PRO A 143 -17.87 7.35 7.13
CA PRO A 143 -16.84 8.05 7.90
C PRO A 143 -16.35 9.33 7.20
N TRP A 144 -16.80 9.56 5.98
CA TRP A 144 -16.32 10.64 5.13
C TRP A 144 -16.68 12.03 5.62
N ASN A 145 -17.83 12.21 6.28
CA ASN A 145 -18.32 13.54 6.69
C ASN A 145 -17.38 14.24 7.68
N GLU A 146 -16.61 13.48 8.44
CA GLU A 146 -15.61 14.02 9.37
C GLU A 146 -14.26 14.29 8.72
N TRP A 147 -13.97 13.57 7.63
CA TRP A 147 -12.66 13.60 6.95
C TRP A 147 -12.63 14.46 5.71
N TYR A 148 -13.75 14.56 4.98
CA TYR A 148 -13.81 15.30 3.72
C TYR A 148 -14.79 16.44 3.85
N GLN A 149 -14.32 17.65 3.58
CA GLN A 149 -15.13 18.85 3.57
C GLN A 149 -15.13 19.45 2.17
N THR A 150 -16.33 19.82 1.70
CA THR A 150 -16.49 20.52 0.42
C THR A 150 -16.73 22.00 0.71
N ASP A 151 -15.91 22.86 0.13
CA ASP A 151 -16.06 24.30 0.27
C ASP A 151 -17.17 24.85 -0.67
N LYS A 152 -17.38 26.19 -0.61
CA LYS A 152 -18.38 26.87 -1.45
C LYS A 152 -18.10 26.79 -2.96
N ASP A 153 -16.86 26.56 -3.34
CA ASP A 153 -16.40 26.44 -4.73
C ASP A 153 -16.40 24.96 -5.20
N GLY A 154 -16.89 24.06 -4.35
CA GLY A 154 -16.98 22.64 -4.64
C GLY A 154 -15.66 21.88 -4.50
N ILE A 155 -14.64 22.48 -3.87
CA ILE A 155 -13.35 21.83 -3.66
C ILE A 155 -13.41 20.93 -2.44
N VAL A 156 -13.08 19.65 -2.62
CA VAL A 156 -13.00 18.65 -1.56
C VAL A 156 -11.62 18.70 -0.90
N THR A 157 -11.62 18.89 0.41
CA THR A 157 -10.40 18.90 1.23
C THR A 157 -10.46 17.77 2.25
N LEU A 158 -9.36 17.05 2.41
CA LEU A 158 -9.21 16.02 3.42
C LEU A 158 -8.67 16.66 4.71
N GLN A 159 -9.37 16.42 5.81
CA GLN A 159 -8.99 16.87 7.15
C GLN A 159 -8.91 15.67 8.09
N VAL A 160 -7.78 15.50 8.73
CA VAL A 160 -7.64 14.45 9.75
C VAL A 160 -8.41 14.89 11.01
N PRO A 161 -9.41 14.14 11.50
CA PRO A 161 -10.14 14.50 12.71
C PRO A 161 -9.23 14.64 13.91
N LYS A 162 -9.50 15.65 14.76
CA LYS A 162 -8.63 15.99 15.91
C LYS A 162 -8.48 14.84 16.90
N GLU A 163 -9.49 14.00 17.03
CA GLU A 163 -9.56 12.85 17.94
C GLU A 163 -8.57 11.75 17.58
N ILE A 164 -8.15 11.70 16.32
CA ILE A 164 -7.18 10.71 15.85
C ILE A 164 -5.80 11.31 15.53
N VAL A 165 -5.68 12.64 15.68
CA VAL A 165 -4.39 13.31 15.53
C VAL A 165 -3.45 12.86 16.65
N ASP A 166 -2.41 12.11 16.30
CA ASP A 166 -1.30 11.85 17.20
C ASP A 166 -0.29 13.01 17.07
N PRO A 167 0.03 13.75 18.16
CA PRO A 167 1.03 14.82 18.11
C PRO A 167 2.41 14.36 17.65
N ASN A 168 2.65 13.05 17.71
CA ASN A 168 3.90 12.42 17.25
C ASN A 168 3.84 11.96 15.78
N ASP A 169 2.71 12.16 15.09
CA ASP A 169 2.61 11.81 13.67
C ASP A 169 3.48 12.77 12.83
N PRO A 170 4.48 12.25 12.11
CA PRO A 170 5.42 13.09 11.36
C PRO A 170 4.77 13.90 10.25
N MET A 171 3.67 13.41 9.67
CA MET A 171 2.91 14.10 8.62
C MET A 171 2.24 15.35 9.21
N LEU A 172 1.58 15.23 10.35
CA LEU A 172 0.82 16.28 10.98
C LEU A 172 1.71 17.39 11.55
N ARG A 173 2.93 17.06 12.02
CA ARG A 173 3.91 18.04 12.52
C ARG A 173 4.44 18.98 11.45
N ARG A 174 4.39 18.64 10.19
CA ARG A 174 4.98 19.40 9.08
C ARG A 174 4.07 20.52 8.56
N GLY A 175 2.90 20.72 9.19
CA GLY A 175 1.93 21.68 8.65
C GLY A 175 1.49 21.20 7.26
N ALA A 176 0.78 20.08 7.20
CA ALA A 176 0.36 19.49 5.95
C ALA A 176 -0.34 20.53 5.08
N PRO A 177 0.06 20.69 3.80
CA PRO A 177 -0.72 21.47 2.87
C PRO A 177 -2.15 20.92 2.85
N ALA A 178 -3.13 21.71 2.45
CA ALA A 178 -4.48 21.23 2.28
C ALA A 178 -4.45 20.00 1.37
N LEU A 179 -4.72 18.83 1.93
CA LEU A 179 -4.69 17.58 1.21
C LEU A 179 -6.02 17.42 0.48
N CYS A 180 -5.96 17.28 -0.84
CA CYS A 180 -7.15 17.09 -1.66
C CYS A 180 -7.08 15.73 -2.35
N PRO A 181 -8.22 15.03 -2.53
CA PRO A 181 -8.28 13.90 -3.44
C PRO A 181 -7.85 14.31 -4.84
N ALA A 182 -7.13 13.46 -5.56
CA ALA A 182 -6.69 13.72 -6.94
C ALA A 182 -7.86 13.97 -7.90
N THR A 183 -9.03 13.42 -7.58
CA THR A 183 -10.29 13.73 -8.26
C THR A 183 -11.23 14.39 -7.25
N ASN A 184 -11.70 15.59 -7.57
CA ASN A 184 -12.55 16.40 -6.71
C ASN A 184 -14.01 15.91 -6.67
N SER A 185 -14.21 14.59 -6.63
CA SER A 185 -15.54 13.97 -6.57
C SER A 185 -15.46 12.56 -5.99
N LEU A 186 -16.56 12.17 -5.35
CA LEU A 186 -16.76 10.79 -4.91
C LEU A 186 -16.85 9.87 -6.12
N LYS A 187 -16.04 8.82 -6.14
CA LYS A 187 -16.01 7.83 -7.22
C LYS A 187 -16.92 6.66 -6.90
N GLU A 188 -17.66 6.23 -7.89
CA GLU A 188 -18.50 5.04 -7.81
C GLU A 188 -17.97 3.94 -8.73
N GLY A 189 -18.08 2.70 -8.28
CA GLY A 189 -17.69 1.54 -9.10
C GLY A 189 -18.13 0.23 -8.48
N ARG A 190 -17.86 -0.87 -9.18
CA ARG A 190 -18.23 -2.21 -8.72
C ARG A 190 -17.00 -3.06 -8.47
N ILE A 191 -17.01 -3.77 -7.32
CA ILE A 191 -16.03 -4.79 -7.00
C ILE A 191 -16.79 -6.05 -6.58
N HIS A 192 -16.44 -7.19 -7.16
CA HIS A 192 -17.19 -8.45 -7.01
C HIS A 192 -18.67 -8.30 -7.36
N GLY A 193 -19.02 -7.40 -8.30
CA GLY A 193 -20.40 -7.12 -8.71
C GLY A 193 -21.19 -6.21 -7.79
N LEU A 194 -20.68 -5.87 -6.61
CA LEU A 194 -21.32 -4.99 -5.62
C LEU A 194 -20.90 -3.53 -5.83
N PRO A 195 -21.80 -2.56 -5.64
CA PRO A 195 -21.51 -1.14 -5.78
C PRO A 195 -20.76 -0.61 -4.55
N TYR A 196 -19.79 0.25 -4.80
CA TYR A 196 -19.01 0.95 -3.78
C TYR A 196 -18.79 2.40 -4.19
N LYS A 197 -18.65 3.27 -3.18
CA LYS A 197 -18.25 4.67 -3.31
C LYS A 197 -16.93 4.88 -2.55
N GLN A 198 -16.06 5.76 -3.06
CA GLN A 198 -14.78 6.05 -2.45
C GLN A 198 -14.30 7.43 -2.85
N TYR A 199 -13.72 8.19 -1.92
CA TYR A 199 -12.90 9.35 -2.28
C TYR A 199 -11.55 8.89 -2.79
N ASP A 200 -11.05 9.59 -3.80
CA ASP A 200 -9.79 9.29 -4.45
C ASP A 200 -8.60 9.47 -3.49
N PHE A 201 -7.49 8.86 -3.83
CA PHE A 201 -6.19 9.11 -3.21
C PHE A 201 -5.69 10.51 -3.57
N THR A 202 -4.71 11.03 -2.82
CA THR A 202 -4.12 12.33 -3.11
C THR A 202 -3.14 12.26 -4.29
N GLU A 203 -2.89 13.40 -4.94
CA GLU A 203 -1.90 13.48 -6.01
C GLU A 203 -0.48 13.12 -5.53
N PRO A 204 0.00 13.59 -4.35
CA PRO A 204 1.27 13.15 -3.78
C PRO A 204 1.36 11.63 -3.55
N GLN A 205 0.25 10.96 -3.18
CA GLN A 205 0.24 9.50 -3.04
C GLN A 205 0.42 8.81 -4.39
N TYR A 206 -0.26 9.26 -5.44
CA TYR A 206 -0.07 8.73 -6.79
C TYR A 206 1.36 8.92 -7.27
N GLU A 207 1.94 10.10 -7.07
CA GLU A 207 3.32 10.39 -7.45
C GLU A 207 4.30 9.47 -6.73
N ALA A 208 4.18 9.34 -5.42
CA ALA A 208 5.00 8.44 -4.62
C ALA A 208 4.85 6.98 -5.07
N LEU A 209 3.62 6.54 -5.31
CA LEU A 209 3.30 5.16 -5.66
C LEU A 209 3.84 4.77 -7.04
N TYR A 210 3.66 5.60 -8.08
CA TYR A 210 4.18 5.23 -9.40
C TYR A 210 5.72 5.28 -9.45
N ARG A 211 6.38 6.18 -8.70
CA ARG A 211 7.84 6.18 -8.54
C ARG A 211 8.33 4.91 -7.82
N LEU A 212 7.66 4.52 -6.74
CA LEU A 212 7.95 3.28 -6.01
C LEU A 212 7.79 2.06 -6.92
N ILE A 213 6.69 1.97 -7.67
CA ILE A 213 6.42 0.86 -8.60
C ILE A 213 7.47 0.82 -9.70
N ALA A 214 7.86 1.97 -10.29
CA ALA A 214 8.95 2.03 -11.26
C ALA A 214 10.24 1.41 -10.70
N CYS A 215 10.63 1.79 -9.48
CA CYS A 215 11.81 1.20 -8.83
C CYS A 215 11.66 -0.30 -8.58
N LEU A 216 10.47 -0.75 -8.16
CA LEU A 216 10.20 -2.17 -7.94
C LEU A 216 10.31 -2.99 -9.22
N THR A 217 9.91 -2.45 -10.39
CA THR A 217 10.08 -3.16 -11.68
C THR A 217 11.53 -3.27 -12.12
N VAL A 218 12.38 -2.33 -11.72
CA VAL A 218 13.84 -2.43 -11.94
C VAL A 218 14.47 -3.48 -11.03
N ILE A 219 14.08 -3.48 -9.76
CA ILE A 219 14.59 -4.47 -8.78
C ILE A 219 14.07 -5.87 -9.10
N PHE A 220 12.81 -5.99 -9.49
CA PHE A 220 12.14 -7.26 -9.82
C PHE A 220 11.63 -7.25 -11.26
N PRO A 221 12.44 -7.66 -12.24
CA PRO A 221 12.10 -7.58 -13.66
C PRO A 221 10.85 -8.39 -14.09
N ARG A 222 10.42 -9.32 -13.24
CA ARG A 222 9.17 -10.07 -13.44
C ARG A 222 7.92 -9.27 -13.06
N VAL A 223 8.04 -8.23 -12.25
CA VAL A 223 6.93 -7.31 -11.98
C VAL A 223 6.73 -6.43 -13.21
N LYS A 224 5.73 -6.72 -14.00
CA LYS A 224 5.41 -5.94 -15.22
C LYS A 224 4.57 -4.72 -14.87
N LEU A 225 4.70 -3.64 -15.65
CA LEU A 225 3.81 -2.47 -15.60
C LEU A 225 2.46 -2.82 -16.27
N ALA A 226 1.73 -3.72 -15.62
CA ALA A 226 0.45 -4.24 -16.05
C ALA A 226 -0.43 -4.54 -14.84
N TYR A 227 -1.74 -4.43 -15.00
CA TYR A 227 -2.77 -4.86 -14.05
C TYR A 227 -3.78 -5.76 -14.76
N PRO A 228 -4.61 -6.54 -14.03
CA PRO A 228 -5.54 -7.47 -14.66
C PRO A 228 -6.59 -6.75 -15.50
N VAL A 229 -6.59 -7.07 -16.80
CA VAL A 229 -7.58 -6.60 -17.77
C VAL A 229 -8.15 -7.77 -18.56
N ASP A 230 -9.38 -7.61 -19.03
CA ASP A 230 -10.00 -8.49 -20.00
C ASP A 230 -10.62 -7.69 -21.14
N LYS A 231 -11.45 -8.33 -21.97
CA LYS A 231 -12.12 -7.67 -23.10
C LYS A 231 -13.11 -6.56 -22.70
N PHE A 232 -13.44 -6.46 -21.44
CA PHE A 232 -14.33 -5.43 -20.89
C PHE A 232 -13.58 -4.34 -20.12
N GLY A 233 -12.26 -4.42 -20.00
CA GLY A 233 -11.40 -3.49 -19.26
C GLY A 233 -10.86 -4.08 -17.97
N LEU A 234 -10.77 -3.26 -16.91
CA LEU A 234 -10.26 -3.68 -15.61
C LEU A 234 -11.10 -4.84 -15.04
N VAL A 235 -10.42 -5.93 -14.67
CA VAL A 235 -11.03 -7.03 -13.93
C VAL A 235 -11.27 -6.57 -12.49
N SER A 236 -12.51 -6.35 -12.09
CA SER A 236 -12.90 -5.87 -10.76
C SER A 236 -13.33 -6.98 -9.80
N THR A 237 -12.75 -8.17 -9.94
CA THR A 237 -13.06 -9.34 -9.09
C THR A 237 -11.84 -10.22 -8.90
N LYS A 238 -11.95 -11.18 -7.98
CA LYS A 238 -10.90 -12.17 -7.72
C LYS A 238 -10.52 -12.92 -9.00
N LEU A 239 -9.22 -13.02 -9.25
CA LEU A 239 -8.69 -13.83 -10.33
C LEU A 239 -8.84 -15.33 -10.02
N PRO A 240 -9.11 -16.18 -11.02
CA PRO A 240 -8.97 -17.63 -10.88
C PRO A 240 -7.56 -17.98 -10.40
N GLU A 241 -7.44 -18.95 -9.50
CA GLU A 241 -6.16 -19.28 -8.84
C GLU A 241 -5.00 -19.52 -9.81
N LYS A 242 -5.26 -20.23 -10.91
CA LYS A 242 -4.25 -20.50 -11.94
C LYS A 242 -3.78 -19.22 -12.65
N LYS A 243 -4.69 -18.23 -12.85
CA LYS A 243 -4.36 -16.92 -13.42
C LYS A 243 -3.60 -16.07 -12.41
N LEU A 244 -4.07 -16.02 -11.15
CA LEU A 244 -3.41 -15.31 -10.08
C LEU A 244 -1.96 -15.75 -9.89
N ALA A 245 -1.73 -17.07 -9.82
CA ALA A 245 -0.40 -17.65 -9.61
C ALA A 245 0.60 -17.35 -10.75
N ARG A 246 0.11 -17.05 -11.95
CA ARG A 246 0.93 -16.74 -13.14
C ARG A 246 0.98 -15.28 -13.48
N PHE A 247 0.17 -14.45 -12.84
CA PHE A 247 0.11 -13.04 -13.14
C PHE A 247 1.41 -12.35 -12.71
N GLU A 248 2.04 -11.64 -13.62
CA GLU A 248 3.23 -10.84 -13.38
C GLU A 248 2.88 -9.36 -13.49
N GLY A 249 2.83 -8.63 -12.37
CA GLY A 249 2.48 -7.21 -12.36
C GLY A 249 1.81 -6.74 -11.07
N ILE A 250 0.91 -5.77 -11.20
CA ILE A 250 0.30 -5.03 -10.10
C ILE A 250 -1.13 -5.50 -9.89
N LEU A 251 -1.46 -5.90 -8.67
CA LEU A 251 -2.75 -6.41 -8.25
C LEU A 251 -3.36 -5.50 -7.19
N GLY A 252 -4.68 -5.39 -7.15
CA GLY A 252 -5.39 -5.00 -5.93
C GLY A 252 -5.66 -6.25 -5.07
N HIS A 253 -5.89 -6.06 -3.79
CA HIS A 253 -6.21 -7.17 -2.88
C HIS A 253 -7.48 -7.93 -3.30
N TYR A 254 -8.46 -7.22 -3.87
CA TYR A 254 -9.68 -7.85 -4.40
C TYR A 254 -9.41 -8.83 -5.56
N HIS A 255 -8.27 -8.71 -6.28
CA HIS A 255 -7.87 -9.72 -7.26
C HIS A 255 -7.40 -11.03 -6.61
N VAL A 256 -6.98 -10.97 -5.33
CA VAL A 256 -6.47 -12.11 -4.57
C VAL A 256 -7.56 -12.81 -3.76
N GLN A 257 -8.47 -12.03 -3.14
CA GLN A 257 -9.48 -12.54 -2.21
C GLN A 257 -10.87 -11.95 -2.45
N LEU A 258 -11.92 -12.79 -2.38
CA LEU A 258 -13.33 -12.36 -2.59
C LEU A 258 -13.88 -11.46 -1.48
N ASN A 259 -13.34 -11.55 -0.26
CA ASN A 259 -13.77 -10.76 0.88
C ASN A 259 -12.98 -9.45 1.02
N LYS A 260 -12.28 -9.04 -0.04
CA LYS A 260 -11.47 -7.81 -0.09
C LYS A 260 -11.93 -6.92 -1.22
N ILE A 261 -11.92 -5.61 -0.96
CA ILE A 261 -12.36 -4.59 -1.91
C ILE A 261 -11.29 -3.55 -2.21
N ASP A 262 -10.19 -3.54 -1.45
CA ASP A 262 -9.04 -2.65 -1.61
C ASP A 262 -8.22 -2.97 -2.89
N PRO A 263 -7.68 -1.95 -3.58
CA PRO A 263 -7.62 -0.53 -3.25
C PRO A 263 -8.88 0.27 -3.60
N GLY A 264 -9.99 -0.36 -4.01
CA GLY A 264 -11.27 0.27 -4.25
C GLY A 264 -11.47 0.83 -5.66
N PRO A 265 -12.69 1.34 -5.95
CA PRO A 265 -13.06 1.81 -7.29
C PRO A 265 -12.45 3.16 -7.67
N ALA A 266 -11.95 3.96 -6.70
CA ALA A 266 -11.32 5.24 -6.99
C ALA A 266 -9.88 5.10 -7.47
N PHE A 267 -9.25 3.93 -7.29
CA PHE A 267 -7.84 3.73 -7.62
C PHE A 267 -7.59 3.84 -9.13
N GLN A 268 -6.74 4.79 -9.53
CA GLN A 268 -6.47 5.12 -10.93
C GLN A 268 -5.34 4.26 -11.52
N TRP A 269 -5.66 3.05 -11.95
CA TRP A 269 -4.71 2.07 -12.49
C TRP A 269 -3.84 2.59 -13.63
N GLU A 270 -4.47 3.25 -14.64
CA GLU A 270 -3.74 3.80 -15.78
C GLU A 270 -2.76 4.91 -15.38
N LYS A 271 -3.12 5.72 -14.38
CA LYS A 271 -2.24 6.77 -13.86
C LYS A 271 -0.97 6.18 -13.25
N ILE A 272 -1.10 5.07 -12.52
CA ILE A 272 0.05 4.35 -11.96
C ILE A 272 0.94 3.81 -13.06
N ILE A 273 0.37 3.13 -14.07
CA ILE A 273 1.15 2.53 -15.14
C ILE A 273 1.85 3.59 -15.99
N SER A 274 1.13 4.64 -16.39
CA SER A 274 1.70 5.71 -17.21
C SER A 274 2.76 6.52 -16.45
N GLY A 275 2.50 6.87 -15.19
CA GLY A 275 3.47 7.56 -14.33
C GLY A 275 4.75 6.74 -14.11
N ALA A 276 4.61 5.43 -13.86
CA ALA A 276 5.77 4.56 -13.71
C ALA A 276 6.57 4.42 -15.02
N LYS A 277 5.91 4.34 -16.17
CA LYS A 277 6.59 4.33 -17.48
C LYS A 277 7.35 5.62 -17.73
N CYS A 278 6.75 6.79 -17.43
CA CYS A 278 7.44 8.08 -17.54
C CYS A 278 8.66 8.16 -16.62
N THR A 279 8.56 7.64 -15.40
CA THR A 279 9.68 7.62 -14.44
C THR A 279 10.87 6.77 -14.91
N LEU A 280 10.63 5.74 -15.74
CA LEU A 280 11.67 4.86 -16.27
C LEU A 280 12.33 5.39 -17.55
N GLN A 281 11.77 6.42 -18.16
CA GLN A 281 12.39 7.05 -19.34
C GLN A 281 13.59 7.89 -18.90
N PRO A 282 14.75 7.77 -19.56
CA PRO A 282 15.86 8.70 -19.31
C PRO A 282 15.44 10.12 -19.70
N GLU A 283 15.83 11.11 -18.89
CA GLU A 283 15.72 12.54 -19.22
C GLU A 283 16.55 12.89 -20.45
#